data_96e3644cfb8122bf6a40556298e792e6
#
_entry.id   96e3644cfb8122bf6a40556298e792e6
#
_cell.length_a   1.000
_cell.length_b   1.000
_cell.length_c   1.000
_cell.angle_alpha   90.00
_cell.angle_beta   90.00
_cell.angle_gamma   90.00
#
_symmetry.space_group_name_H-M   'P 1'
#
loop_
_entity.id
_entity.type
_entity.pdbx_description
1 polymer ?
#
loop_
_entity_poly.entity_id
_entity_poly.type
_entity_poly.pdbx_seq_one_letter_code
_entity_poly.pdbx_strand_id
1 'polypeptide(L)'
;MNVANEKIMPDSELEARYERYKGVIKNFTLMSDIFMRNVFKQRECLEYVLQVIMEKQDLRVIDQIIQKDFKNIQGRSAIMDCVARDSEGKQFDVEIQQDNEGASPKRARYHSGLMDMNTLNPGQDFDELPESYVIFITRDDILGYGLPIYHINKKIEEVNENFQDEAHIIYVNSKKREDTELGRLMHDLHCKNADEMHSPVLAKRVHELKDTQKGVELMCHEMEKIYSEGMESG
;
A
#
# COMPACT_ATOMS: atom_id res chain seq x y z
N MET A 1 32.70 28.00 2.35
CA MET A 1 32.20 27.50 1.07
C MET A 1 32.82 26.12 0.85
N ASN A 2 32.15 25.08 1.32
CA ASN A 2 32.50 23.70 1.00
C ASN A 2 31.46 23.21 0.00
N VAL A 3 31.88 23.13 -1.26
CA VAL A 3 31.13 22.43 -2.30
C VAL A 3 31.33 20.94 -1.99
N ALA A 4 30.26 20.28 -1.55
CA ALA A 4 30.25 18.83 -1.43
C ALA A 4 30.55 18.24 -2.81
N ASN A 5 31.64 17.50 -2.91
CA ASN A 5 31.97 16.69 -4.07
C ASN A 5 30.88 15.62 -4.23
N GLU A 6 29.88 15.86 -5.07
CA GLU A 6 29.08 14.80 -5.65
C GLU A 6 30.05 13.88 -6.41
N LYS A 7 30.30 12.70 -5.83
CA LYS A 7 30.97 11.62 -6.56
C LYS A 7 30.08 11.21 -7.73
N ILE A 8 30.30 11.81 -8.89
CA ILE A 8 29.75 11.32 -10.15
C ILE A 8 30.37 9.93 -10.33
N MET A 9 29.53 8.90 -10.18
CA MET A 9 29.96 7.53 -10.40
C MET A 9 30.29 7.32 -11.88
N PRO A 10 31.28 6.46 -12.20
CA PRO A 10 31.55 6.07 -13.58
C PRO A 10 30.30 5.42 -14.19
N ASP A 11 29.92 5.80 -15.40
CA ASP A 11 28.76 5.26 -16.15
C ASP A 11 28.73 3.72 -16.15
N SER A 12 29.90 3.08 -16.23
CA SER A 12 30.04 1.62 -16.21
C SER A 12 29.58 0.95 -14.90
N GLU A 13 29.69 1.61 -13.76
CA GLU A 13 29.23 1.06 -12.48
C GLU A 13 27.71 1.17 -12.33
N LEU A 14 27.14 2.27 -12.80
CA LEU A 14 25.69 2.46 -12.86
C LEU A 14 25.04 1.45 -13.83
N GLU A 15 25.63 1.26 -14.99
CA GLU A 15 25.17 0.26 -15.97
C GLU A 15 25.20 -1.16 -15.40
N ALA A 16 26.27 -1.53 -14.71
CA ALA A 16 26.37 -2.84 -14.05
C ALA A 16 25.33 -3.04 -12.94
N ARG A 17 24.95 -1.95 -12.22
CA ARG A 17 23.85 -2.01 -11.24
C ARG A 17 22.50 -2.16 -11.93
N TYR A 18 22.25 -1.45 -12.99
CA TYR A 18 21.01 -1.55 -13.75
C TYR A 18 20.79 -2.94 -14.32
N GLU A 19 21.83 -3.62 -14.80
CA GLU A 19 21.71 -5.02 -15.23
C GLU A 19 21.31 -5.96 -14.06
N ARG A 20 21.85 -5.73 -12.85
CA ARG A 20 21.42 -6.46 -11.67
C ARG A 20 19.97 -6.14 -11.30
N TYR A 21 19.56 -4.86 -11.35
CA TYR A 21 18.19 -4.45 -11.06
C TYR A 21 17.17 -5.10 -12.01
N LYS A 22 17.46 -5.21 -13.29
CA LYS A 22 16.62 -5.91 -14.26
C LYS A 22 16.35 -7.36 -13.85
N GLY A 23 17.36 -8.04 -13.31
CA GLY A 23 17.20 -9.41 -12.76
C GLY A 23 16.31 -9.46 -11.52
N VAL A 24 16.40 -8.46 -10.67
CA VAL A 24 15.58 -8.35 -9.44
C VAL A 24 14.13 -7.99 -9.79
N ILE A 25 13.92 -7.02 -10.68
CA ILE A 25 12.60 -6.52 -11.11
C ILE A 25 11.71 -7.68 -11.62
N LYS A 26 12.27 -8.63 -12.36
CA LYS A 26 11.55 -9.81 -12.84
C LYS A 26 10.92 -10.62 -11.69
N ASN A 27 11.52 -10.62 -10.52
CA ASN A 27 11.07 -11.37 -9.35
C ASN A 27 10.13 -10.58 -8.43
N PHE A 28 9.94 -9.30 -8.65
CA PHE A 28 8.98 -8.52 -7.86
C PHE A 28 7.55 -9.02 -8.04
N THR A 29 6.80 -8.91 -6.97
CA THR A 29 5.35 -9.10 -6.93
C THR A 29 4.72 -7.84 -6.33
N LEU A 30 3.40 -7.71 -6.35
CA LEU A 30 2.74 -6.59 -5.67
C LEU A 30 2.95 -6.63 -4.16
N MET A 31 3.38 -7.76 -3.60
CA MET A 31 3.79 -7.83 -2.19
C MET A 31 5.15 -7.14 -1.94
N SER A 32 5.92 -6.79 -2.97
CA SER A 32 7.17 -6.05 -2.85
C SER A 32 6.88 -4.56 -2.78
N ASP A 33 7.25 -3.90 -1.69
CA ASP A 33 6.94 -2.50 -1.38
C ASP A 33 7.25 -1.54 -2.55
N ILE A 34 8.49 -1.52 -3.04
CA ILE A 34 8.88 -0.67 -4.18
C ILE A 34 8.03 -0.92 -5.42
N PHE A 35 7.66 -2.19 -5.70
CA PHE A 35 6.88 -2.54 -6.88
C PHE A 35 5.42 -2.13 -6.71
N MET A 36 4.82 -2.44 -5.56
CA MET A 36 3.46 -2.04 -5.20
C MET A 36 3.26 -0.53 -5.35
N ARG A 37 4.15 0.29 -4.79
CA ARG A 37 4.08 1.75 -4.91
C ARG A 37 4.03 2.20 -6.36
N ASN A 38 4.84 1.60 -7.24
CA ASN A 38 4.85 1.95 -8.66
C ASN A 38 3.63 1.43 -9.42
N VAL A 39 3.05 0.30 -9.02
CA VAL A 39 1.76 -0.17 -9.55
C VAL A 39 0.64 0.78 -9.13
N PHE A 40 0.56 1.15 -7.86
CA PHE A 40 -0.51 2.01 -7.33
C PHE A 40 -0.35 3.49 -7.69
N LYS A 41 0.75 3.94 -8.29
CA LYS A 41 0.81 5.25 -8.97
C LYS A 41 -0.28 5.35 -10.06
N GLN A 42 -0.72 4.24 -10.62
CA GLN A 42 -1.88 4.17 -11.50
C GLN A 42 -3.14 3.94 -10.67
N ARG A 43 -3.99 4.97 -10.60
CA ARG A 43 -5.18 5.02 -9.74
C ARG A 43 -6.13 3.84 -9.95
N GLU A 44 -6.32 3.41 -11.18
CA GLU A 44 -7.20 2.30 -11.54
C GLU A 44 -6.77 0.98 -10.90
N CYS A 45 -5.48 0.80 -10.62
CA CYS A 45 -4.98 -0.38 -9.92
C CYS A 45 -5.41 -0.40 -8.46
N LEU A 46 -5.27 0.73 -7.76
CA LEU A 46 -5.73 0.87 -6.37
C LEU A 46 -7.26 0.79 -6.28
N GLU A 47 -7.97 1.47 -7.20
CA GLU A 47 -9.43 1.43 -7.28
C GLU A 47 -9.94 -0.01 -7.39
N TYR A 48 -9.35 -0.82 -8.28
CA TYR A 48 -9.70 -2.23 -8.42
C TYR A 48 -9.47 -3.01 -7.11
N VAL A 49 -8.34 -2.82 -6.45
CA VAL A 49 -8.05 -3.48 -5.16
C VAL A 49 -9.08 -3.12 -4.11
N LEU A 50 -9.43 -1.84 -4.00
CA LEU A 50 -10.46 -1.36 -3.06
C LEU A 50 -11.84 -1.89 -3.42
N GLN A 51 -12.23 -1.92 -4.71
CA GLN A 51 -13.50 -2.49 -5.16
C GLN A 51 -13.67 -3.94 -4.71
N VAL A 52 -12.60 -4.75 -4.82
CA VAL A 52 -12.62 -6.16 -4.43
C VAL A 52 -12.68 -6.32 -2.91
N ILE A 53 -11.85 -5.60 -2.15
CA ILE A 53 -11.79 -5.72 -0.69
C ILE A 53 -13.08 -5.21 -0.03
N MET A 54 -13.64 -4.12 -0.54
CA MET A 54 -14.86 -3.50 -0.04
C MET A 54 -16.14 -4.11 -0.61
N GLU A 55 -16.02 -5.08 -1.52
CA GLU A 55 -17.14 -5.69 -2.25
C GLU A 55 -18.06 -4.65 -2.92
N LYS A 56 -17.47 -3.54 -3.42
CA LYS A 56 -18.17 -2.37 -3.95
C LYS A 56 -17.65 -2.01 -5.34
N GLN A 57 -18.27 -2.55 -6.38
CA GLN A 57 -17.87 -2.40 -7.79
C GLN A 57 -17.99 -0.95 -8.33
N ASP A 58 -18.82 -0.13 -7.71
CA ASP A 58 -19.01 1.28 -8.05
C ASP A 58 -18.13 2.24 -7.25
N LEU A 59 -17.27 1.74 -6.34
CA LEU A 59 -16.27 2.55 -5.66
C LEU A 59 -15.36 3.25 -6.68
N ARG A 60 -15.18 4.56 -6.51
CA ARG A 60 -14.30 5.38 -7.36
C ARG A 60 -13.31 6.16 -6.52
N VAL A 61 -12.04 5.91 -6.75
CA VAL A 61 -10.96 6.68 -6.14
C VAL A 61 -10.85 8.03 -6.84
N ILE A 62 -11.01 9.12 -6.11
CA ILE A 62 -10.88 10.49 -6.65
C ILE A 62 -9.54 11.13 -6.33
N ASP A 63 -8.90 10.71 -5.24
CA ASP A 63 -7.61 11.22 -4.81
C ASP A 63 -6.78 10.11 -4.17
N GLN A 64 -5.46 10.15 -4.38
CA GLN A 64 -4.53 9.21 -3.76
C GLN A 64 -3.14 9.81 -3.58
N ILE A 65 -2.45 9.39 -2.53
CA ILE A 65 -1.07 9.75 -2.22
C ILE A 65 -0.31 8.48 -1.86
N ILE A 66 0.73 8.18 -2.64
CA ILE A 66 1.65 7.08 -2.36
C ILE A 66 2.72 7.57 -1.40
N GLN A 67 2.99 6.81 -0.34
CA GLN A 67 3.94 7.17 0.74
C GLN A 67 3.61 8.53 1.38
N LYS A 68 2.40 8.64 1.92
CA LYS A 68 2.00 9.83 2.65
C LYS A 68 2.68 9.87 4.03
N ASP A 69 3.49 10.90 4.25
CA ASP A 69 4.09 11.17 5.56
C ASP A 69 3.05 11.84 6.49
N PHE A 70 2.61 11.10 7.48
CA PHE A 70 1.76 11.62 8.55
C PHE A 70 2.63 12.05 9.72
N LYS A 71 2.82 13.36 9.84
CA LYS A 71 3.63 13.94 10.90
C LYS A 71 2.88 13.99 12.21
N ASN A 72 3.51 13.50 13.26
CA ASN A 72 3.09 13.72 14.62
C ASN A 72 4.13 14.63 15.31
N ILE A 73 3.77 15.88 15.56
CA ILE A 73 4.68 16.90 16.11
C ILE A 73 5.17 16.52 17.52
N GLN A 74 4.39 15.73 18.26
CA GLN A 74 4.67 15.36 19.64
C GLN A 74 5.03 13.88 19.85
N GLY A 75 5.03 13.07 18.78
CA GLY A 75 5.21 11.64 18.89
C GLY A 75 5.81 11.00 17.62
N ARG A 76 5.56 9.71 17.48
CA ARG A 76 6.07 8.95 16.35
C ARG A 76 5.26 9.26 15.09
N SER A 77 5.91 9.76 14.05
CA SER A 77 5.36 9.86 12.70
C SER A 77 5.28 8.48 12.04
N ALA A 78 4.42 8.34 11.05
CA ALA A 78 4.36 7.15 10.21
C ALA A 78 4.25 7.55 8.74
N ILE A 79 4.89 6.77 7.87
CA ILE A 79 4.66 6.84 6.43
C ILE A 79 3.66 5.74 6.10
N MET A 80 2.53 6.12 5.53
CA MET A 80 1.51 5.20 5.06
C MET A 80 1.75 4.88 3.59
N ASP A 81 1.63 3.60 3.22
CA ASP A 81 2.03 3.13 1.90
C ASP A 81 1.16 3.73 0.79
N CYS A 82 -0.16 3.71 0.98
CA CYS A 82 -1.08 4.31 0.02
C CYS A 82 -2.33 4.84 0.71
N VAL A 83 -2.52 6.15 0.71
CA VAL A 83 -3.73 6.80 1.22
C VAL A 83 -4.60 7.24 0.04
N ALA A 84 -5.89 6.91 0.10
CA ALA A 84 -6.85 7.27 -0.94
C ALA A 84 -8.13 7.86 -0.34
N ARG A 85 -8.88 8.56 -1.19
CA ARG A 85 -10.23 9.03 -0.91
C ARG A 85 -11.14 8.66 -2.08
N ASP A 86 -12.32 8.14 -1.78
CA ASP A 86 -13.32 7.83 -2.79
C ASP A 86 -14.29 8.99 -3.07
N SER A 87 -15.19 8.77 -4.04
CA SER A 87 -16.21 9.75 -4.43
C SER A 87 -17.27 10.02 -3.37
N GLU A 88 -17.38 9.19 -2.34
CA GLU A 88 -18.26 9.39 -1.18
C GLU A 88 -17.56 10.14 -0.04
N GLY A 89 -16.27 10.43 -0.18
CA GLY A 89 -15.45 11.12 0.82
C GLY A 89 -14.77 10.19 1.81
N LYS A 90 -14.99 8.87 1.74
CA LYS A 90 -14.36 7.88 2.61
C LYS A 90 -12.85 7.84 2.40
N GLN A 91 -12.11 7.64 3.48
CA GLN A 91 -10.65 7.58 3.45
C GLN A 91 -10.15 6.15 3.64
N PHE A 92 -9.11 5.80 2.90
CA PHE A 92 -8.48 4.48 2.93
C PHE A 92 -6.98 4.62 3.13
N ASP A 93 -6.43 3.86 4.06
CA ASP A 93 -5.01 3.59 4.20
C ASP A 93 -4.77 2.12 3.84
N VAL A 94 -4.06 1.87 2.73
CA VAL A 94 -3.79 0.52 2.23
C VAL A 94 -2.32 0.21 2.43
N GLU A 95 -2.05 -0.75 3.31
CA GLU A 95 -0.74 -1.23 3.71
C GLU A 95 -0.51 -2.65 3.20
N ILE A 96 0.57 -2.90 2.47
CA ILE A 96 0.98 -4.25 2.06
C ILE A 96 2.19 -4.69 2.88
N GLN A 97 2.02 -5.72 3.70
CA GLN A 97 3.03 -6.16 4.66
C GLN A 97 3.50 -7.59 4.38
N GLN A 98 4.79 -7.74 4.07
CA GLN A 98 5.42 -9.05 3.91
C GLN A 98 5.74 -9.71 5.25
N ASP A 99 6.08 -8.91 6.26
CA ASP A 99 6.48 -9.37 7.57
C ASP A 99 5.37 -9.12 8.60
N ASN A 100 5.11 -10.12 9.44
CA ASN A 100 4.06 -10.08 10.45
C ASN A 100 4.23 -8.93 11.46
N GLU A 101 5.47 -8.56 11.78
CA GLU A 101 5.78 -7.46 12.71
C GLU A 101 5.26 -6.10 12.21
N GLY A 102 5.16 -5.93 10.89
CA GLY A 102 4.63 -4.73 10.25
C GLY A 102 3.11 -4.52 10.37
N ALA A 103 2.34 -5.55 10.78
CA ALA A 103 0.88 -5.51 10.77
C ALA A 103 0.22 -5.75 12.14
N SER A 104 0.86 -5.31 13.22
CA SER A 104 0.27 -5.51 14.56
C SER A 104 -1.04 -4.73 14.73
N PRO A 105 -2.02 -5.24 15.54
CA PRO A 105 -3.27 -4.54 15.82
C PRO A 105 -3.07 -3.14 16.45
N LYS A 106 -1.98 -2.96 17.22
CA LYS A 106 -1.64 -1.65 17.78
C LYS A 106 -1.17 -0.67 16.71
N ARG A 107 -0.46 -1.15 15.67
CA ARG A 107 -0.06 -0.32 14.53
C ARG A 107 -1.27 0.12 13.72
N ALA A 108 -2.21 -0.80 13.42
CA ALA A 108 -3.44 -0.47 12.72
C ALA A 108 -4.24 0.61 13.46
N ARG A 109 -4.40 0.47 14.78
CA ARG A 109 -5.03 1.51 15.60
C ARG A 109 -4.27 2.84 15.56
N TYR A 110 -2.94 2.81 15.53
CA TYR A 110 -2.12 4.01 15.45
C TYR A 110 -2.28 4.73 14.12
N HIS A 111 -2.33 3.99 13.00
CA HIS A 111 -2.62 4.53 11.67
C HIS A 111 -4.00 5.20 11.63
N SER A 112 -5.05 4.56 12.16
CA SER A 112 -6.38 5.16 12.27
C SER A 112 -6.34 6.51 12.99
N GLY A 113 -5.70 6.58 14.18
CA GLY A 113 -5.57 7.86 14.91
C GLY A 113 -4.73 8.91 14.17
N LEU A 114 -3.71 8.52 13.41
CA LEU A 114 -2.95 9.48 12.60
C LEU A 114 -3.76 10.00 11.42
N MET A 115 -4.60 9.19 10.79
CA MET A 115 -5.52 9.64 9.74
C MET A 115 -6.44 10.72 10.29
N ASP A 116 -7.09 10.48 11.44
CA ASP A 116 -8.00 11.43 12.07
C ASP A 116 -7.30 12.75 12.41
N MET A 117 -6.13 12.67 13.06
CA MET A 117 -5.33 13.85 13.44
C MET A 117 -4.89 14.73 12.27
N ASN A 118 -4.78 14.15 11.06
CA ASN A 118 -4.32 14.86 9.87
C ASN A 118 -5.46 15.18 8.90
N THR A 119 -6.70 14.94 9.29
CA THR A 119 -7.88 15.18 8.45
C THR A 119 -8.56 16.49 8.81
N LEU A 120 -8.81 16.74 10.10
CA LEU A 120 -9.47 17.97 10.54
C LEU A 120 -8.49 19.14 10.66
N ASN A 121 -8.97 20.30 10.23
CA ASN A 121 -8.29 21.58 10.50
C ASN A 121 -8.70 22.15 11.86
N PRO A 122 -7.88 23.03 12.45
CA PRO A 122 -8.24 23.70 13.70
C PRO A 122 -9.60 24.41 13.61
N GLY A 123 -10.51 24.08 14.53
CA GLY A 123 -11.84 24.67 14.63
C GLY A 123 -12.94 23.93 13.86
N GLN A 124 -12.62 22.85 13.13
CA GLN A 124 -13.64 21.97 12.57
C GLN A 124 -14.26 21.07 13.65
N ASP A 125 -15.51 20.67 13.44
CA ASP A 125 -16.20 19.74 14.33
C ASP A 125 -15.65 18.32 14.17
N PHE A 126 -15.64 17.54 15.25
CA PHE A 126 -15.24 16.13 15.20
C PHE A 126 -16.20 15.28 14.37
N ASP A 127 -17.48 15.66 14.30
CA ASP A 127 -18.48 14.98 13.46
C ASP A 127 -18.25 15.19 11.94
N GLU A 128 -17.29 16.04 11.56
CA GLU A 128 -16.82 16.19 10.17
C GLU A 128 -15.75 15.16 9.77
N LEU A 129 -15.31 14.28 10.71
CA LEU A 129 -14.40 13.18 10.35
C LEU A 129 -15.09 12.24 9.35
N PRO A 130 -14.46 11.94 8.22
CA PRO A 130 -15.01 11.00 7.26
C PRO A 130 -14.90 9.55 7.76
N GLU A 131 -15.76 8.69 7.26
CA GLU A 131 -15.61 7.25 7.41
C GLU A 131 -14.23 6.82 6.91
N SER A 132 -13.49 6.06 7.72
CA SER A 132 -12.09 5.72 7.47
C SER A 132 -11.81 4.22 7.61
N TYR A 133 -10.91 3.73 6.75
CA TYR A 133 -10.51 2.33 6.67
C TYR A 133 -8.99 2.20 6.69
N VAL A 134 -8.45 1.48 7.66
CA VAL A 134 -7.06 1.02 7.66
C VAL A 134 -7.04 -0.43 7.21
N ILE A 135 -6.47 -0.70 6.05
CA ILE A 135 -6.48 -2.00 5.37
C ILE A 135 -5.07 -2.57 5.35
N PHE A 136 -4.83 -3.64 6.10
CA PHE A 136 -3.59 -4.40 6.04
C PHE A 136 -3.75 -5.63 5.16
N ILE A 137 -3.07 -5.67 4.03
CA ILE A 137 -2.93 -6.87 3.20
C ILE A 137 -1.64 -7.56 3.63
N THR A 138 -1.76 -8.70 4.29
CA THR A 138 -0.64 -9.40 4.91
C THR A 138 -0.30 -10.69 4.18
N ARG A 139 0.98 -11.03 4.14
CA ARG A 139 1.45 -12.28 3.55
C ARG A 139 0.90 -13.51 4.25
N ASP A 140 0.89 -13.49 5.58
CA ASP A 140 0.40 -14.55 6.43
C ASP A 140 -0.80 -14.09 7.26
N ASP A 141 -1.52 -15.06 7.85
CA ASP A 141 -2.66 -14.79 8.72
C ASP A 141 -2.21 -14.26 10.09
N ILE A 142 -2.24 -12.95 10.25
CA ILE A 142 -1.82 -12.27 11.49
C ILE A 142 -2.74 -12.59 12.67
N LEU A 143 -4.04 -12.77 12.42
CA LEU A 143 -5.02 -13.00 13.47
C LEU A 143 -5.21 -14.49 13.80
N GLY A 144 -4.77 -15.39 12.90
CA GLY A 144 -4.65 -16.82 13.17
C GLY A 144 -5.94 -17.63 13.11
N TYR A 145 -7.07 -17.05 12.65
CA TYR A 145 -8.35 -17.77 12.56
C TYR A 145 -8.57 -18.46 11.22
N GLY A 146 -7.65 -18.36 10.26
CA GLY A 146 -7.70 -19.02 8.97
C GLY A 146 -8.67 -18.42 7.96
N LEU A 147 -9.20 -17.21 8.20
CA LEU A 147 -10.12 -16.54 7.29
C LEU A 147 -9.38 -15.74 6.20
N PRO A 148 -10.00 -15.50 5.04
CA PRO A 148 -9.41 -14.68 3.98
C PRO A 148 -9.42 -13.18 4.30
N ILE A 149 -10.39 -12.71 5.08
CA ILE A 149 -10.56 -11.32 5.47
C ILE A 149 -11.15 -11.20 6.87
N TYR A 150 -10.78 -10.16 7.59
CA TYR A 150 -11.27 -9.83 8.93
C TYR A 150 -11.68 -8.37 8.96
N HIS A 151 -12.91 -8.11 9.40
CA HIS A 151 -13.42 -6.77 9.66
C HIS A 151 -13.45 -6.53 11.17
N ILE A 152 -12.75 -5.49 11.60
CA ILE A 152 -12.61 -5.13 13.01
C ILE A 152 -13.35 -3.81 13.23
N ASN A 153 -14.43 -3.87 13.99
CA ASN A 153 -15.27 -2.75 14.37
C ASN A 153 -15.38 -2.69 15.90
N LYS A 154 -15.64 -1.51 16.42
CA LYS A 154 -15.87 -1.30 17.85
C LYS A 154 -17.31 -1.63 18.22
N LYS A 155 -17.52 -2.19 19.42
CA LYS A 155 -18.81 -2.57 19.95
C LYS A 155 -19.05 -1.97 21.33
N ILE A 156 -20.32 -1.69 21.61
CA ILE A 156 -20.83 -1.39 22.96
C ILE A 156 -21.15 -2.73 23.60
N GLU A 157 -20.36 -3.15 24.59
CA GLU A 157 -20.43 -4.51 25.17
C GLU A 157 -21.79 -4.79 25.84
N GLU A 158 -22.37 -3.79 26.51
CA GLU A 158 -23.60 -3.94 27.31
C GLU A 158 -24.84 -4.24 26.46
N VAL A 159 -24.88 -3.77 25.21
CA VAL A 159 -26.02 -3.94 24.30
C VAL A 159 -25.67 -4.77 23.07
N ASN A 160 -24.39 -5.13 22.89
CA ASN A 160 -23.85 -5.85 21.72
C ASN A 160 -24.14 -5.17 20.38
N GLU A 161 -24.17 -3.84 20.35
CA GLU A 161 -24.35 -3.03 19.15
C GLU A 161 -23.02 -2.40 18.69
N ASN A 162 -22.95 -2.00 17.42
CA ASN A 162 -21.79 -1.30 16.90
C ASN A 162 -21.71 0.12 17.50
N PHE A 163 -20.48 0.58 17.80
CA PHE A 163 -20.23 1.91 18.36
C PHE A 163 -20.47 3.04 17.35
N GLN A 164 -20.47 2.72 16.05
CA GLN A 164 -20.77 3.67 14.95
C GLN A 164 -19.85 4.89 14.89
N ASP A 165 -18.57 4.70 15.18
CA ASP A 165 -17.55 5.75 15.10
C ASP A 165 -16.91 5.86 13.69
N GLU A 166 -17.41 5.08 12.72
CA GLU A 166 -17.02 5.09 11.31
C GLU A 166 -15.51 4.89 11.06
N ALA A 167 -14.80 4.34 12.07
CA ALA A 167 -13.39 3.99 11.97
C ALA A 167 -13.20 2.47 11.94
N HIS A 168 -12.75 1.95 10.80
CA HIS A 168 -12.69 0.53 10.51
C HIS A 168 -11.26 0.05 10.29
N ILE A 169 -10.97 -1.19 10.69
CA ILE A 169 -9.72 -1.85 10.38
C ILE A 169 -10.04 -3.15 9.66
N ILE A 170 -9.35 -3.41 8.54
CA ILE A 170 -9.50 -4.63 7.74
C ILE A 170 -8.16 -5.33 7.65
N TYR A 171 -8.13 -6.63 7.93
CA TYR A 171 -6.99 -7.49 7.62
C TYR A 171 -7.35 -8.43 6.50
N VAL A 172 -6.51 -8.50 5.48
CA VAL A 172 -6.66 -9.41 4.34
C VAL A 172 -5.48 -10.38 4.34
N ASN A 173 -5.80 -11.67 4.42
CA ASN A 173 -4.82 -12.75 4.43
C ASN A 173 -4.51 -13.20 3.01
N SER A 174 -3.41 -12.72 2.42
CA SER A 174 -3.08 -13.00 1.02
C SER A 174 -2.59 -14.45 0.75
N LYS A 175 -2.47 -15.25 1.80
CA LYS A 175 -2.23 -16.70 1.67
C LYS A 175 -3.47 -17.45 1.17
N LYS A 176 -4.67 -16.90 1.38
CA LYS A 176 -5.94 -17.46 0.93
C LYS A 176 -6.21 -17.05 -0.52
N ARG A 177 -6.19 -18.03 -1.42
CA ARG A 177 -6.32 -17.85 -2.88
C ARG A 177 -7.39 -18.79 -3.43
N GLU A 178 -8.54 -18.80 -2.76
CA GLU A 178 -9.71 -19.57 -3.15
C GLU A 178 -10.30 -19.00 -4.46
N ASP A 179 -11.13 -19.76 -5.14
CA ASP A 179 -11.77 -19.28 -6.38
C ASP A 179 -12.94 -18.33 -6.08
N THR A 180 -12.59 -17.21 -5.45
CA THR A 180 -13.44 -16.04 -5.19
C THR A 180 -12.78 -14.81 -5.79
N GLU A 181 -13.49 -13.70 -5.90
CA GLU A 181 -12.94 -12.44 -6.41
C GLU A 181 -11.76 -11.98 -5.54
N LEU A 182 -11.91 -12.03 -4.21
CA LEU A 182 -10.83 -11.73 -3.26
C LEU A 182 -9.66 -12.71 -3.40
N GLY A 183 -9.93 -14.01 -3.53
CA GLY A 183 -8.88 -15.02 -3.67
C GLY A 183 -8.10 -14.89 -4.98
N ARG A 184 -8.74 -14.52 -6.07
CA ARG A 184 -8.08 -14.17 -7.34
C ARG A 184 -7.24 -12.91 -7.22
N LEU A 185 -7.71 -11.87 -6.52
CA LEU A 185 -6.88 -10.71 -6.21
C LEU A 185 -5.65 -11.11 -5.37
N MET A 186 -5.83 -11.95 -4.33
CA MET A 186 -4.71 -12.43 -3.51
C MET A 186 -3.71 -13.26 -4.34
N HIS A 187 -4.19 -14.04 -5.30
CA HIS A 187 -3.32 -14.71 -6.28
C HIS A 187 -2.48 -13.69 -7.05
N ASP A 188 -3.11 -12.67 -7.63
CA ASP A 188 -2.46 -11.66 -8.45
C ASP A 188 -1.38 -10.87 -7.69
N LEU A 189 -1.60 -10.60 -6.39
CA LEU A 189 -0.60 -9.93 -5.55
C LEU A 189 0.71 -10.72 -5.42
N HIS A 190 0.68 -12.04 -5.64
CA HIS A 190 1.86 -12.91 -5.59
C HIS A 190 2.38 -13.32 -6.97
N CYS A 191 1.71 -12.95 -8.06
CA CYS A 191 2.18 -13.25 -9.41
C CYS A 191 3.45 -12.46 -9.75
N LYS A 192 4.40 -13.15 -10.39
CA LYS A 192 5.59 -12.53 -10.95
C LYS A 192 5.36 -12.04 -12.37
N ASN A 193 4.55 -12.76 -13.13
CA ASN A 193 4.29 -12.53 -14.55
C ASN A 193 2.89 -11.97 -14.75
N ALA A 194 2.75 -10.99 -15.62
CA ALA A 194 1.46 -10.37 -15.94
C ALA A 194 0.47 -11.40 -16.55
N ASP A 195 0.96 -12.31 -17.37
CA ASP A 195 0.14 -13.32 -18.07
C ASP A 195 -0.52 -14.34 -17.13
N GLU A 196 -0.04 -14.45 -15.88
CA GLU A 196 -0.58 -15.35 -14.87
C GLU A 196 -1.69 -14.69 -14.03
N MET A 197 -1.91 -13.37 -14.19
CA MET A 197 -2.84 -12.59 -13.39
C MET A 197 -4.27 -12.70 -13.91
N HIS A 198 -5.23 -12.72 -12.99
CA HIS A 198 -6.65 -12.72 -13.29
C HIS A 198 -7.19 -11.32 -13.62
N SER A 199 -6.66 -10.28 -12.99
CA SER A 199 -7.07 -8.90 -13.20
C SER A 199 -6.39 -8.28 -14.42
N PRO A 200 -7.16 -7.91 -15.47
CA PRO A 200 -6.58 -7.23 -16.64
C PRO A 200 -5.96 -5.86 -16.29
N VAL A 201 -6.48 -5.17 -15.26
CA VAL A 201 -5.99 -3.86 -14.84
C VAL A 201 -4.60 -4.01 -14.22
N LEU A 202 -4.45 -4.93 -13.26
CA LEU A 202 -3.16 -5.20 -12.63
C LEU A 202 -2.17 -5.82 -13.62
N ALA A 203 -2.59 -6.80 -14.42
CA ALA A 203 -1.77 -7.44 -15.44
C ALA A 203 -1.18 -6.43 -16.42
N LYS A 204 -2.01 -5.52 -16.95
CA LYS A 204 -1.55 -4.46 -17.85
C LYS A 204 -0.46 -3.61 -17.20
N ARG A 205 -0.65 -3.19 -15.96
CA ARG A 205 0.31 -2.34 -15.25
C ARG A 205 1.60 -3.09 -14.92
N VAL A 206 1.51 -4.36 -14.49
CA VAL A 206 2.68 -5.21 -14.25
C VAL A 206 3.48 -5.42 -15.52
N HIS A 207 2.81 -5.70 -16.65
CA HIS A 207 3.45 -5.79 -17.96
C HIS A 207 4.15 -4.48 -18.36
N GLU A 208 3.50 -3.33 -18.18
CA GLU A 208 4.11 -2.02 -18.47
C GLU A 208 5.42 -1.82 -17.69
N LEU A 209 5.44 -2.18 -16.40
CA LEU A 209 6.62 -1.94 -15.54
C LEU A 209 7.74 -2.95 -15.73
N LYS A 210 7.43 -4.21 -16.09
CA LYS A 210 8.43 -5.30 -16.17
C LYS A 210 8.90 -5.63 -17.57
N ASP A 211 8.04 -5.48 -18.57
CA ASP A 211 8.26 -6.02 -19.90
C ASP A 211 8.47 -4.95 -20.96
N THR A 212 8.22 -3.66 -20.62
CA THR A 212 8.55 -2.56 -21.52
C THR A 212 9.89 -1.93 -21.15
N GLN A 213 10.64 -1.46 -22.16
CA GLN A 213 11.91 -0.77 -21.91
C GLN A 213 11.72 0.42 -20.95
N LYS A 214 10.71 1.26 -21.18
CA LYS A 214 10.41 2.44 -20.35
C LYS A 214 10.06 2.08 -18.92
N GLY A 215 9.30 1.00 -18.72
CA GLY A 215 8.92 0.54 -17.38
C GLY A 215 10.12 0.00 -16.60
N VAL A 216 10.96 -0.79 -17.25
CA VAL A 216 12.20 -1.33 -16.64
C VAL A 216 13.16 -0.20 -16.29
N GLU A 217 13.35 0.78 -17.15
CA GLU A 217 14.18 1.98 -16.87
C GLU A 217 13.64 2.76 -15.67
N LEU A 218 12.31 2.98 -15.61
CA LEU A 218 11.66 3.61 -14.46
C LEU A 218 11.94 2.83 -13.16
N MET A 219 11.76 1.53 -13.17
CA MET A 219 11.99 0.69 -11.98
C MET A 219 13.46 0.68 -11.57
N CYS A 220 14.41 0.65 -12.52
CA CYS A 220 15.83 0.77 -12.23
C CYS A 220 16.14 2.11 -11.53
N HIS A 221 15.54 3.21 -12.01
CA HIS A 221 15.71 4.52 -11.41
C HIS A 221 15.14 4.58 -9.97
N GLU A 222 13.95 4.04 -9.75
CA GLU A 222 13.35 3.96 -8.39
C GLU A 222 14.23 3.13 -7.43
N MET A 223 14.81 2.03 -7.89
CA MET A 223 15.74 1.22 -7.08
C MET A 223 17.02 1.98 -6.77
N GLU A 224 17.58 2.72 -7.73
CA GLU A 224 18.77 3.54 -7.53
C GLU A 224 18.53 4.66 -6.52
N LYS A 225 17.35 5.28 -6.56
CA LYS A 225 16.96 6.29 -5.58
C LYS A 225 16.97 5.74 -4.17
N ILE A 226 16.35 4.58 -3.93
CA ILE A 226 16.33 3.93 -2.61
C ILE A 226 17.76 3.56 -2.16
N TYR A 227 18.59 3.06 -3.09
CA TYR A 227 19.98 2.75 -2.78
C TYR A 227 20.75 4.00 -2.34
N SER A 228 20.60 5.12 -3.04
CA SER A 228 21.27 6.38 -2.72
C SER A 228 20.80 6.95 -1.38
N GLU A 229 19.48 6.95 -1.11
CA GLU A 229 18.92 7.38 0.17
C GLU A 229 19.40 6.52 1.34
N GLY A 230 19.55 5.20 1.14
CA GLY A 230 20.10 4.28 2.12
C GLY A 230 21.58 4.54 2.43
N MET A 231 22.36 4.95 1.42
CA MET A 231 23.78 5.30 1.61
C MET A 231 23.98 6.63 2.32
N GLU A 232 23.06 7.59 2.19
CA GLU A 232 23.11 8.89 2.87
C GLU A 232 22.67 8.79 4.34
N SER A 233 21.89 7.76 4.69
CA SER A 233 21.32 7.57 6.03
C SER A 233 22.16 6.70 6.97
N GLY A 234 23.22 6.05 6.48
CA GLY A 234 24.14 5.17 7.22
C GLY A 234 25.51 5.77 7.38
#